data_76a36510d08e4d4cb05115c273409bf6
#
_entry.id   76a36510d08e4d4cb05115c273409bf6
#
_cell.length_a   1.000
_cell.length_b   1.000
_cell.length_c   1.000
_cell.angle_alpha   90.00
_cell.angle_beta   90.00
_cell.angle_gamma   90.00
#
_symmetry.space_group_name_H-M   'P 1'
#
loop_
_entity.id
_entity.type
_entity.pdbx_description
1 polymer ?
#
loop_
_entity_poly.entity_id
_entity_poly.type
_entity_poly.pdbx_seq_one_letter_code
_entity_poly.pdbx_strand_id
1 'polypeptide(L)'
;MIAPENRRPASDRNTTSSPTRRQALALTLLSPLVATPAAARQPPRFAGPSSQFVQIDPPEEAGSLVLTDLAGKTRPLSAYRGKAVLLNFWASWCPPCRRELPILRRLQAKAKREPFVVVPVSLDKSMATVRAYLDRLGLADLATFIDAEGTVASGPKSAKPTPFPLYGMPMTYLLDREARSVGYLVGEADWTSPEGLDLLRFYGRASS
;
A
#
# COMPACT_ATOMS: atom_id res chain seq x y z
N MET A 1 78.54 -47.09 -34.88
CA MET A 1 78.88 -47.27 -36.33
C MET A 1 78.13 -46.24 -37.11
N ILE A 2 78.90 -45.31 -37.63
CA ILE A 2 78.82 -44.67 -38.92
C ILE A 2 77.65 -43.71 -39.16
N ALA A 3 77.99 -42.42 -39.04
CA ALA A 3 77.47 -41.37 -39.88
C ALA A 3 78.00 -41.57 -41.32
N PRO A 4 77.66 -40.84 -42.33
CA PRO A 4 77.58 -39.36 -42.49
C PRO A 4 76.39 -38.94 -43.42
N GLU A 5 76.16 -37.76 -43.69
CA GLU A 5 76.75 -36.53 -44.26
C GLU A 5 75.75 -35.81 -45.19
N ASN A 6 75.47 -34.58 -44.91
CA ASN A 6 75.81 -33.36 -45.67
C ASN A 6 75.12 -33.14 -47.00
N ARG A 7 74.45 -31.97 -47.14
CA ARG A 7 74.70 -30.86 -48.06
C ARG A 7 73.52 -29.92 -48.23
N ARG A 8 73.80 -28.66 -47.88
CA ARG A 8 73.14 -27.48 -48.52
C ARG A 8 73.71 -27.31 -49.94
N PRO A 9 73.15 -26.52 -50.84
CA PRO A 9 73.04 -25.08 -50.71
C PRO A 9 71.79 -24.42 -51.43
N ALA A 10 71.42 -23.27 -50.97
CA ALA A 10 71.44 -21.93 -51.57
C ALA A 10 70.36 -21.55 -52.62
N SER A 11 69.90 -20.39 -52.34
CA SER A 11 69.68 -19.24 -53.23
C SER A 11 68.28 -18.92 -53.75
N ASP A 12 67.86 -17.80 -53.25
CA ASP A 12 67.42 -16.56 -53.93
C ASP A 12 65.96 -16.49 -54.48
N ARG A 13 65.37 -15.48 -54.04
CA ARG A 13 64.87 -14.23 -54.66
C ARG A 13 63.50 -13.80 -54.15
N ASN A 14 63.60 -12.80 -53.36
CA ASN A 14 62.78 -11.57 -53.32
C ASN A 14 61.66 -11.45 -54.38
N THR A 15 60.43 -11.30 -53.91
CA THR A 15 59.37 -10.55 -54.57
C THR A 15 58.41 -9.90 -53.56
N THR A 16 58.55 -8.59 -53.53
CA THR A 16 57.65 -7.61 -52.95
C THR A 16 56.23 -7.74 -53.49
N SER A 17 55.22 -7.88 -52.64
CA SER A 17 53.89 -7.47 -53.02
C SER A 17 53.14 -6.87 -51.81
N SER A 18 52.58 -5.71 -52.07
CA SER A 18 51.94 -4.72 -51.23
C SER A 18 50.82 -5.20 -50.29
N PRO A 19 50.49 -4.37 -49.27
CA PRO A 19 49.57 -4.74 -48.19
C PRO A 19 48.14 -4.65 -48.64
N THR A 20 47.43 -5.79 -48.56
CA THR A 20 45.99 -5.88 -48.71
C THR A 20 45.31 -5.37 -47.44
N ARG A 21 44.36 -4.46 -47.68
CA ARG A 21 43.46 -3.84 -46.72
C ARG A 21 43.04 -4.79 -45.57
N ARG A 22 43.46 -4.44 -44.36
CA ARG A 22 42.89 -4.99 -43.11
C ARG A 22 41.45 -4.48 -42.97
N GLN A 23 40.49 -5.32 -43.23
CA GLN A 23 39.12 -5.10 -42.81
C GLN A 23 39.10 -5.24 -41.29
N ALA A 24 38.98 -4.11 -40.59
CA ALA A 24 38.70 -4.04 -39.17
C ALA A 24 37.20 -4.42 -38.99
N LEU A 25 36.93 -5.66 -38.58
CA LEU A 25 35.62 -6.01 -38.04
C LEU A 25 35.47 -5.31 -36.69
N ALA A 26 34.68 -4.22 -36.68
CA ALA A 26 34.22 -3.60 -35.45
C ALA A 26 33.21 -4.56 -34.81
N LEU A 27 33.62 -5.32 -33.79
CA LEU A 27 32.73 -5.99 -32.87
C LEU A 27 32.01 -4.94 -32.04
N THR A 28 30.83 -4.55 -32.42
CA THR A 28 29.91 -3.82 -31.56
C THR A 28 29.46 -4.74 -30.43
N LEU A 29 30.06 -4.57 -29.25
CA LEU A 29 29.61 -5.19 -28.02
C LEU A 29 28.22 -4.58 -27.66
N LEU A 30 27.13 -5.23 -28.03
CA LEU A 30 25.81 -4.95 -27.44
C LEU A 30 25.91 -5.36 -25.98
N SER A 31 26.17 -4.39 -25.08
CA SER A 31 26.00 -4.59 -23.65
C SER A 31 24.50 -4.77 -23.38
N PRO A 32 24.06 -5.89 -22.81
CA PRO A 32 22.68 -6.02 -22.38
C PRO A 32 22.43 -4.99 -21.27
N LEU A 33 21.46 -4.11 -21.49
CA LEU A 33 20.95 -3.20 -20.50
C LEU A 33 20.25 -4.07 -19.44
N VAL A 34 20.98 -4.45 -18.39
CA VAL A 34 20.40 -5.14 -17.23
C VAL A 34 19.52 -4.12 -16.52
N ALA A 35 18.22 -4.15 -16.79
CA ALA A 35 17.24 -3.40 -16.01
C ALA A 35 17.32 -3.90 -14.57
N THR A 36 17.97 -3.13 -13.70
CA THR A 36 17.92 -3.39 -12.25
C THR A 36 16.45 -3.30 -11.84
N PRO A 37 15.87 -4.35 -11.19
CA PRO A 37 14.53 -4.25 -10.65
C PRO A 37 14.49 -3.06 -9.69
N ALA A 38 13.58 -2.12 -9.93
CA ALA A 38 13.34 -1.03 -9.01
C ALA A 38 13.05 -1.65 -7.65
N ALA A 39 13.91 -1.42 -6.66
CA ALA A 39 13.69 -1.94 -5.31
C ALA A 39 12.32 -1.49 -4.84
N ALA A 40 11.41 -2.43 -4.60
CA ALA A 40 10.07 -2.13 -4.13
C ALA A 40 10.17 -1.29 -2.86
N ARG A 41 9.67 -0.06 -2.93
CA ARG A 41 9.75 0.89 -1.82
C ARG A 41 8.95 0.34 -0.65
N GLN A 42 9.60 0.05 0.46
CA GLN A 42 8.93 -0.49 1.65
C GLN A 42 8.06 0.59 2.31
N PRO A 43 6.87 0.23 2.83
CA PRO A 43 6.03 1.17 3.55
C PRO A 43 6.71 1.64 4.84
N PRO A 44 6.48 2.89 5.26
CA PRO A 44 6.94 3.41 6.54
C PRO A 44 6.41 2.56 7.70
N ARG A 45 7.23 2.37 8.74
CA ARG A 45 6.77 1.72 9.98
C ARG A 45 5.84 2.66 10.72
N PHE A 46 4.74 2.11 11.23
CA PHE A 46 3.77 2.84 12.05
C PHE A 46 3.26 1.98 13.19
N ALA A 47 3.06 2.59 14.35
CA ALA A 47 2.55 1.90 15.53
C ALA A 47 1.64 2.83 16.34
N GLY A 48 0.62 2.25 16.95
CA GLY A 48 -0.14 2.85 18.04
C GLY A 48 0.46 2.49 19.39
N PRO A 49 -0.17 2.94 20.49
CA PRO A 49 0.32 2.66 21.85
C PRO A 49 0.34 1.16 22.21
N SER A 50 -0.52 0.37 21.60
CA SER A 50 -0.73 -1.04 21.97
C SER A 50 -0.40 -2.04 20.87
N SER A 51 -0.21 -1.58 19.62
CA SER A 51 0.02 -2.46 18.48
C SER A 51 0.76 -1.76 17.34
N GLN A 52 1.31 -2.55 16.44
CA GLN A 52 1.95 -2.07 15.23
C GLN A 52 1.02 -2.25 14.03
N PHE A 53 1.24 -1.46 12.99
CA PHE A 53 0.61 -1.69 11.70
C PHE A 53 1.11 -3.03 11.13
N VAL A 54 0.16 -3.92 10.83
CA VAL A 54 0.41 -5.22 10.22
C VAL A 54 0.19 -5.09 8.72
N GLN A 55 1.23 -5.31 7.94
CA GLN A 55 1.13 -5.30 6.48
C GLN A 55 0.48 -6.60 5.98
N ILE A 56 -0.39 -6.48 4.97
CA ILE A 56 -0.96 -7.59 4.21
C ILE A 56 -0.21 -7.65 2.88
N ASP A 57 0.48 -8.76 2.63
CA ASP A 57 1.23 -8.98 1.40
C ASP A 57 1.03 -10.43 0.93
N PRO A 58 0.47 -10.66 -0.26
CA PRO A 58 -0.03 -9.66 -1.21
C PRO A 58 -1.29 -8.92 -0.73
N PRO A 59 -1.55 -7.68 -1.25
CA PRO A 59 -2.77 -6.94 -0.94
C PRO A 59 -4.05 -7.72 -1.27
N GLU A 60 -5.05 -7.65 -0.38
CA GLU A 60 -6.31 -8.38 -0.51
C GLU A 60 -7.42 -7.50 -1.08
N GLU A 61 -8.24 -8.06 -1.96
CA GLU A 61 -9.40 -7.34 -2.51
C GLU A 61 -10.43 -7.06 -1.41
N ALA A 62 -10.81 -5.80 -1.23
CA ALA A 62 -11.84 -5.40 -0.28
C ALA A 62 -13.28 -5.71 -0.73
N GLY A 63 -13.43 -6.20 -1.97
CA GLY A 63 -14.71 -6.54 -2.54
C GLY A 63 -15.59 -5.34 -2.92
N SER A 64 -16.80 -5.63 -3.39
CA SER A 64 -17.80 -4.63 -3.76
C SER A 64 -18.63 -4.21 -2.55
N LEU A 65 -18.07 -3.36 -1.70
CA LEU A 65 -18.72 -2.88 -0.48
C LEU A 65 -19.46 -1.57 -0.70
N VAL A 66 -20.62 -1.47 -0.07
CA VAL A 66 -21.43 -0.25 -0.03
C VAL A 66 -21.59 0.17 1.44
N LEU A 67 -21.18 1.39 1.74
CA LEU A 67 -21.29 1.98 3.07
C LEU A 67 -22.53 2.88 3.14
N THR A 68 -23.22 2.91 4.27
CA THR A 68 -24.38 3.78 4.51
C THR A 68 -23.99 4.90 5.47
N ASP A 69 -24.15 6.17 5.08
CA ASP A 69 -23.92 7.30 5.98
C ASP A 69 -25.08 7.52 6.96
N LEU A 70 -24.89 8.43 7.91
CA LEU A 70 -25.92 8.70 8.91
C LEU A 70 -27.18 9.37 8.32
N ALA A 71 -27.16 9.86 7.09
CA ALA A 71 -28.34 10.36 6.40
C ALA A 71 -29.10 9.24 5.63
N GLY A 72 -28.61 7.99 5.70
CA GLY A 72 -29.16 6.85 4.98
C GLY A 72 -28.71 6.78 3.50
N LYS A 73 -27.78 7.68 3.08
CA LYS A 73 -27.25 7.65 1.74
C LYS A 73 -26.15 6.61 1.61
N THR A 74 -26.20 5.84 0.55
CA THR A 74 -25.21 4.80 0.27
C THR A 74 -24.05 5.32 -0.57
N ARG A 75 -22.86 4.77 -0.33
CA ARG A 75 -21.65 5.06 -1.10
C ARG A 75 -20.82 3.79 -1.29
N PRO A 76 -20.54 3.38 -2.51
CA PRO A 76 -19.64 2.26 -2.74
C PRO A 76 -18.21 2.62 -2.35
N LEU A 77 -17.47 1.68 -1.79
CA LEU A 77 -16.06 1.86 -1.42
C LEU A 77 -15.20 2.21 -2.64
N SER A 78 -15.56 1.68 -3.80
CA SER A 78 -14.92 2.00 -5.09
C SER A 78 -14.98 3.48 -5.48
N ALA A 79 -15.89 4.28 -4.88
CA ALA A 79 -15.92 5.72 -5.10
C ALA A 79 -14.69 6.46 -4.57
N TYR A 80 -13.86 5.78 -3.78
CA TYR A 80 -12.61 6.33 -3.25
C TYR A 80 -11.37 5.90 -4.03
N ARG A 81 -11.52 5.11 -5.11
CA ARG A 81 -10.39 4.72 -5.97
C ARG A 81 -9.58 5.94 -6.41
N GLY A 82 -8.26 5.75 -6.52
CA GLY A 82 -7.31 6.83 -6.77
C GLY A 82 -6.74 7.49 -5.52
N LYS A 83 -7.28 7.14 -4.33
CA LYS A 83 -6.77 7.57 -3.02
C LYS A 83 -6.59 6.38 -2.09
N ALA A 84 -5.67 6.47 -1.14
CA ALA A 84 -5.68 5.53 -0.03
C ALA A 84 -6.90 5.76 0.86
N VAL A 85 -7.41 4.69 1.47
CA VAL A 85 -8.57 4.77 2.39
C VAL A 85 -8.15 4.30 3.77
N LEU A 86 -8.23 5.19 4.76
CA LEU A 86 -8.19 4.82 6.17
C LEU A 86 -9.61 4.44 6.59
N LEU A 87 -9.88 3.15 6.64
CA LEU A 87 -11.18 2.57 7.01
C LEU A 87 -11.13 2.18 8.48
N ASN A 88 -11.76 2.98 9.35
CA ASN A 88 -11.70 2.80 10.79
C ASN A 88 -13.05 2.31 11.33
N PHE A 89 -13.04 1.18 12.03
CA PHE A 89 -14.21 0.62 12.71
C PHE A 89 -14.22 1.02 14.17
N TRP A 90 -15.33 1.60 14.61
CA TRP A 90 -15.52 2.11 15.95
C TRP A 90 -16.95 1.86 16.48
N ALA A 91 -17.19 2.13 17.75
CA ALA A 91 -18.53 2.08 18.33
C ALA A 91 -18.66 3.02 19.55
N SER A 92 -19.88 3.45 19.86
CA SER A 92 -20.15 4.33 21.01
C SER A 92 -19.80 3.70 22.36
N TRP A 93 -19.90 2.38 22.47
CA TRP A 93 -19.57 1.59 23.64
C TRP A 93 -18.07 1.24 23.78
N CYS A 94 -17.23 1.68 22.87
CA CYS A 94 -15.79 1.37 22.84
C CYS A 94 -14.97 2.53 23.44
N PRO A 95 -14.44 2.42 24.67
CA PRO A 95 -13.71 3.53 25.31
C PRO A 95 -12.45 4.00 24.56
N PRO A 96 -11.57 3.13 24.02
CA PRO A 96 -10.42 3.59 23.23
C PRO A 96 -10.85 4.25 21.92
N CYS A 97 -11.95 3.82 21.28
CA CYS A 97 -12.47 4.49 20.08
C CYS A 97 -12.82 5.96 20.36
N ARG A 98 -13.38 6.27 21.54
CA ARG A 98 -13.70 7.63 21.94
C ARG A 98 -12.48 8.57 21.94
N ARG A 99 -11.31 8.05 22.31
CA ARG A 99 -10.07 8.85 22.31
C ARG A 99 -9.56 9.10 20.89
N GLU A 100 -9.81 8.18 19.97
CA GLU A 100 -9.37 8.27 18.58
C GLU A 100 -10.29 9.17 17.71
N LEU A 101 -11.59 9.23 17.98
CA LEU A 101 -12.55 10.01 17.17
C LEU A 101 -12.14 11.47 16.91
N PRO A 102 -11.63 12.25 17.90
CA PRO A 102 -11.13 13.61 17.65
C PRO A 102 -9.92 13.64 16.70
N ILE A 103 -9.09 12.59 16.71
CA ILE A 103 -7.96 12.45 15.80
C ILE A 103 -8.48 12.22 14.38
N LEU A 104 -9.44 11.31 14.19
CA LEU A 104 -10.06 11.04 12.90
C LEU A 104 -10.74 12.27 12.30
N ARG A 105 -11.44 13.08 13.13
CA ARG A 105 -12.02 14.34 12.70
C ARG A 105 -10.97 15.31 12.16
N ARG A 106 -9.87 15.53 12.91
CA ARG A 106 -8.77 16.38 12.45
C ARG A 106 -8.14 15.84 11.16
N LEU A 107 -7.98 14.53 11.07
CA LEU A 107 -7.43 13.88 9.89
C LEU A 107 -8.36 14.03 8.68
N GLN A 108 -9.69 13.92 8.83
CA GLN A 108 -10.65 14.18 7.77
C GLN A 108 -10.54 15.61 7.22
N ALA A 109 -10.40 16.60 8.09
CA ALA A 109 -10.22 17.99 7.67
C ALA A 109 -8.94 18.16 6.83
N LYS A 110 -7.83 17.51 7.24
CA LYS A 110 -6.56 17.51 6.52
C LYS A 110 -6.64 16.76 5.19
N ALA A 111 -7.35 15.65 5.14
CA ALA A 111 -7.45 14.76 3.98
C ALA A 111 -8.03 15.42 2.72
N LYS A 112 -8.69 16.58 2.84
CA LYS A 112 -9.23 17.33 1.68
C LYS A 112 -8.17 17.69 0.64
N ARG A 113 -6.88 17.80 1.04
CA ARG A 113 -5.75 18.17 0.17
C ARG A 113 -4.70 17.06 0.06
N GLU A 114 -5.00 15.88 0.56
CA GLU A 114 -4.07 14.75 0.64
C GLU A 114 -4.51 13.61 -0.31
N PRO A 115 -3.60 12.70 -0.67
CA PRO A 115 -3.90 11.57 -1.52
C PRO A 115 -4.60 10.42 -0.76
N PHE A 116 -5.26 10.71 0.35
CA PHE A 116 -6.02 9.72 1.12
C PHE A 116 -7.36 10.29 1.60
N VAL A 117 -8.23 9.40 2.03
CA VAL A 117 -9.52 9.71 2.66
C VAL A 117 -9.65 8.96 3.97
N VAL A 118 -10.48 9.49 4.88
CA VAL A 118 -10.74 8.88 6.18
C VAL A 118 -12.21 8.50 6.23
N VAL A 119 -12.47 7.23 6.46
CA VAL A 119 -13.80 6.60 6.40
C VAL A 119 -14.06 5.87 7.73
N PRO A 120 -14.53 6.57 8.77
CA PRO A 120 -14.99 5.93 9.99
C PRO A 120 -16.30 5.19 9.74
N VAL A 121 -16.44 3.99 10.30
CA VAL A 121 -17.64 3.15 10.22
C VAL A 121 -18.03 2.73 11.63
N SER A 122 -19.19 3.17 12.07
CA SER A 122 -19.75 2.75 13.36
C SER A 122 -20.36 1.36 13.28
N LEU A 123 -20.12 0.54 14.31
CA LEU A 123 -20.74 -0.77 14.50
C LEU A 123 -21.99 -0.70 15.41
N ASP A 124 -22.45 0.49 15.76
CA ASP A 124 -23.71 0.66 16.51
C ASP A 124 -24.91 0.25 15.64
N LYS A 125 -25.97 -0.16 16.31
CA LYS A 125 -27.19 -0.66 15.63
C LYS A 125 -28.14 0.44 15.16
N SER A 126 -27.91 1.70 15.56
CA SER A 126 -28.83 2.82 15.30
C SER A 126 -28.08 4.09 14.91
N MET A 127 -28.47 4.69 13.79
CA MET A 127 -27.97 6.02 13.36
C MET A 127 -28.25 7.10 14.42
N ALA A 128 -29.40 7.01 15.11
CA ALA A 128 -29.77 7.95 16.18
C ALA A 128 -28.79 7.86 17.35
N THR A 129 -28.39 6.64 17.74
CA THR A 129 -27.37 6.42 18.76
C THR A 129 -26.04 7.06 18.38
N VAL A 130 -25.59 6.84 17.15
CA VAL A 130 -24.34 7.40 16.63
C VAL A 130 -24.36 8.92 16.63
N ARG A 131 -25.42 9.54 16.11
CA ARG A 131 -25.59 11.01 16.10
C ARG A 131 -25.54 11.58 17.51
N ALA A 132 -26.41 11.09 18.41
CA ALA A 132 -26.46 11.55 19.79
C ALA A 132 -25.14 11.38 20.53
N TYR A 133 -24.36 10.35 20.20
CA TYR A 133 -23.05 10.12 20.76
C TYR A 133 -22.03 11.15 20.26
N LEU A 134 -21.97 11.38 18.94
CA LEU A 134 -21.08 12.38 18.32
C LEU A 134 -21.42 13.81 18.79
N ASP A 135 -22.70 14.15 18.90
CA ASP A 135 -23.17 15.45 19.42
C ASP A 135 -22.64 15.69 20.83
N ARG A 136 -22.77 14.72 21.73
CA ARG A 136 -22.26 14.81 23.11
C ARG A 136 -20.73 15.01 23.18
N LEU A 137 -20.01 14.53 22.18
CA LEU A 137 -18.55 14.68 22.09
C LEU A 137 -18.13 15.96 21.37
N GLY A 138 -19.06 16.77 20.83
CA GLY A 138 -18.74 17.92 19.99
C GLY A 138 -18.12 17.51 18.65
N LEU A 139 -18.50 16.37 18.11
CA LEU A 139 -17.98 15.78 16.89
C LEU A 139 -19.06 15.58 15.81
N ALA A 140 -20.14 16.37 15.84
CA ALA A 140 -21.26 16.29 14.91
C ALA A 140 -20.83 16.44 13.44
N ASP A 141 -19.71 17.08 13.18
CA ASP A 141 -19.12 17.29 11.85
C ASP A 141 -18.20 16.15 11.39
N LEU A 142 -17.96 15.13 12.20
CA LEU A 142 -17.26 13.93 11.78
C LEU A 142 -18.11 13.13 10.81
N ALA A 143 -17.74 13.11 9.54
CA ALA A 143 -18.41 12.28 8.54
C ALA A 143 -18.14 10.81 8.83
N THR A 144 -19.18 10.06 9.18
CA THR A 144 -19.08 8.63 9.53
C THR A 144 -20.17 7.83 8.82
N PHE A 145 -19.89 6.55 8.63
CA PHE A 145 -20.83 5.55 8.11
C PHE A 145 -21.28 4.63 9.25
N ILE A 146 -22.23 3.76 8.96
CA ILE A 146 -22.74 2.76 9.90
C ILE A 146 -22.81 1.39 9.24
N ASP A 147 -22.43 0.35 9.99
CA ASP A 147 -22.60 -1.08 9.66
C ASP A 147 -23.50 -1.72 10.70
N ALA A 148 -24.76 -1.29 10.73
CA ALA A 148 -25.75 -1.77 11.72
C ALA A 148 -26.03 -3.27 11.63
N GLU A 149 -25.92 -3.83 10.41
CA GLU A 149 -26.19 -5.25 10.14
C GLU A 149 -24.95 -6.15 10.31
N GLY A 150 -23.75 -5.57 10.45
CA GLY A 150 -22.49 -6.32 10.52
C GLY A 150 -22.16 -7.05 9.22
N THR A 151 -22.41 -6.40 8.09
CA THR A 151 -22.15 -6.95 6.75
C THR A 151 -20.78 -6.52 6.19
N VAL A 152 -20.22 -5.45 6.72
CA VAL A 152 -18.92 -4.91 6.33
C VAL A 152 -17.81 -5.49 7.21
N ALA A 153 -18.03 -5.47 8.52
CA ALA A 153 -17.06 -5.96 9.49
C ALA A 153 -17.70 -6.80 10.59
N SER A 154 -17.03 -7.87 11.00
CA SER A 154 -17.51 -8.74 12.08
C SER A 154 -16.37 -9.38 12.85
N GLY A 155 -16.64 -9.71 14.12
CA GLY A 155 -15.68 -10.41 14.96
C GLY A 155 -15.44 -11.86 14.52
N PRO A 156 -14.36 -12.49 15.02
CA PRO A 156 -13.92 -13.81 14.58
C PRO A 156 -14.91 -14.95 14.90
N LYS A 157 -15.89 -14.69 15.79
CA LYS A 157 -16.95 -15.63 16.12
C LYS A 157 -18.23 -15.44 15.30
N SER A 158 -18.22 -14.57 14.30
CA SER A 158 -19.36 -14.36 13.42
C SER A 158 -19.62 -15.60 12.56
N ALA A 159 -20.88 -16.01 12.48
CA ALA A 159 -21.28 -17.10 11.59
C ALA A 159 -21.20 -16.73 10.10
N LYS A 160 -21.09 -15.41 9.80
CA LYS A 160 -20.99 -14.90 8.43
C LYS A 160 -19.62 -14.24 8.25
N PRO A 161 -18.78 -14.72 7.36
CA PRO A 161 -17.54 -14.04 6.99
C PRO A 161 -17.86 -12.64 6.43
N THR A 162 -17.09 -11.65 6.85
CA THR A 162 -17.17 -10.28 6.31
C THR A 162 -15.82 -9.91 5.70
N PRO A 163 -15.81 -8.94 4.78
CA PRO A 163 -14.56 -8.50 4.15
C PRO A 163 -13.51 -7.97 5.14
N PHE A 164 -13.96 -7.45 6.29
CA PHE A 164 -13.06 -6.91 7.32
C PHE A 164 -13.22 -7.62 8.65
N PRO A 165 -12.44 -8.66 8.95
CA PRO A 165 -12.40 -9.29 10.27
C PRO A 165 -11.98 -8.32 11.37
N LEU A 166 -12.64 -8.33 12.51
CA LEU A 166 -12.33 -7.49 13.67
C LEU A 166 -11.56 -8.29 14.72
N TYR A 167 -10.30 -7.98 14.91
CA TYR A 167 -9.45 -8.60 15.94
C TYR A 167 -9.45 -7.84 17.27
N GLY A 168 -10.00 -6.64 17.29
CA GLY A 168 -10.11 -5.76 18.46
C GLY A 168 -10.78 -4.44 18.08
N MET A 169 -10.88 -3.50 19.03
CA MET A 169 -11.51 -2.20 18.80
C MET A 169 -10.72 -1.06 19.47
N PRO A 170 -10.55 0.09 18.77
CA PRO A 170 -10.88 0.32 17.36
C PRO A 170 -10.07 -0.58 16.44
N MET A 171 -10.53 -0.77 15.20
CA MET A 171 -9.82 -1.51 14.18
C MET A 171 -9.71 -0.64 12.93
N THR A 172 -8.51 -0.46 12.41
CA THR A 172 -8.28 0.35 11.21
C THR A 172 -7.66 -0.51 10.13
N TYR A 173 -8.30 -0.57 8.98
CA TYR A 173 -7.73 -1.08 7.75
C TYR A 173 -7.23 0.07 6.89
N LEU A 174 -6.12 -0.14 6.21
CA LEU A 174 -5.61 0.76 5.20
C LEU A 174 -5.77 0.10 3.82
N LEU A 175 -6.42 0.81 2.91
CA LEU A 175 -6.57 0.38 1.54
C LEU A 175 -5.72 1.26 0.61
N ASP A 176 -5.20 0.65 -0.43
CA ASP A 176 -4.47 1.36 -1.48
C ASP A 176 -5.42 2.10 -2.45
N ARG A 177 -4.84 2.70 -3.47
CA ARG A 177 -5.57 3.45 -4.51
C ARG A 177 -6.49 2.58 -5.37
N GLU A 178 -6.23 1.30 -5.43
CA GLU A 178 -7.03 0.29 -6.13
C GLU A 178 -8.15 -0.27 -5.26
N ALA A 179 -8.28 0.21 -4.00
CA ALA A 179 -9.21 -0.25 -2.96
C ALA A 179 -8.91 -1.69 -2.48
N ARG A 180 -7.65 -2.11 -2.49
CA ARG A 180 -7.19 -3.36 -1.90
C ARG A 180 -6.69 -3.11 -0.49
N SER A 181 -6.96 -4.02 0.43
CA SER A 181 -6.45 -3.97 1.80
C SER A 181 -4.95 -4.27 1.82
N VAL A 182 -4.15 -3.31 2.27
CA VAL A 182 -2.68 -3.40 2.35
C VAL A 182 -2.17 -3.59 3.77
N GLY A 183 -3.06 -3.51 4.76
CA GLY A 183 -2.72 -3.75 6.14
C GLY A 183 -3.75 -3.24 7.12
N TYR A 184 -3.49 -3.47 8.40
CA TYR A 184 -4.38 -3.06 9.48
C TYR A 184 -3.62 -2.72 10.76
N LEU A 185 -4.31 -2.01 11.65
CA LEU A 185 -3.87 -1.74 13.02
C LEU A 185 -5.03 -1.99 13.99
N VAL A 186 -4.75 -2.72 15.06
CA VAL A 186 -5.70 -2.97 16.16
C VAL A 186 -5.44 -2.01 17.29
N GLY A 187 -6.48 -1.35 17.80
CA GLY A 187 -6.36 -0.34 18.84
C GLY A 187 -6.21 1.08 18.33
N GLU A 188 -6.20 2.03 19.26
CA GLU A 188 -6.09 3.45 18.93
C GLU A 188 -4.69 3.83 18.43
N ALA A 189 -4.63 4.83 17.54
CA ALA A 189 -3.38 5.38 17.05
C ALA A 189 -3.48 6.87 16.73
N ASP A 190 -2.35 7.59 16.78
CA ASP A 190 -2.29 8.96 16.29
C ASP A 190 -1.98 9.00 14.79
N TRP A 191 -3.02 8.85 14.00
CA TRP A 191 -2.96 8.95 12.53
C TRP A 191 -2.59 10.35 12.01
N THR A 192 -2.52 11.37 12.91
CA THR A 192 -2.05 12.72 12.55
C THR A 192 -0.56 12.92 12.78
N SER A 193 0.11 11.93 13.39
CA SER A 193 1.57 11.93 13.55
C SER A 193 2.30 11.95 12.20
N PRO A 194 3.56 12.40 12.15
CA PRO A 194 4.35 12.34 10.92
C PRO A 194 4.38 10.94 10.30
N GLU A 195 4.59 9.91 11.13
CA GLU A 195 4.69 8.51 10.70
C GLU A 195 3.35 7.99 10.14
N GLY A 196 2.22 8.32 10.81
CA GLY A 196 0.88 7.97 10.35
C GLY A 196 0.55 8.63 9.01
N LEU A 197 0.87 9.93 8.86
CA LEU A 197 0.69 10.66 7.61
C LEU A 197 1.57 10.11 6.49
N ASP A 198 2.81 9.74 6.79
CA ASP A 198 3.73 9.20 5.79
C ASP A 198 3.27 7.82 5.30
N LEU A 199 2.74 6.98 6.19
CA LEU A 199 2.13 5.70 5.80
C LEU A 199 0.91 5.91 4.89
N LEU A 200 0.00 6.83 5.25
CA LEU A 200 -1.17 7.16 4.44
C LEU A 200 -0.80 7.71 3.07
N ARG A 201 0.20 8.58 3.01
CA ARG A 201 0.71 9.14 1.76
C ARG A 201 1.43 8.11 0.90
N PHE A 202 2.13 7.17 1.52
CA PHE A 202 2.82 6.10 0.82
C PHE A 202 1.83 5.30 -0.04
N TYR A 203 0.72 4.85 0.56
CA TYR A 203 -0.30 4.09 -0.17
C TYR A 203 -1.24 4.96 -1.01
N GLY A 204 -1.30 6.27 -0.76
CA GLY A 204 -2.11 7.21 -1.52
C GLY A 204 -1.44 7.78 -2.76
N ARG A 205 -0.12 7.64 -2.93
CA ARG A 205 0.62 8.10 -4.10
C ARG A 205 0.73 6.97 -5.13
N ALA A 206 0.79 7.35 -6.41
CA ALA A 206 1.11 6.37 -7.44
C ALA A 206 2.51 5.80 -7.18
N SER A 207 2.67 4.49 -7.33
CA SER A 207 4.00 3.89 -7.43
C SER A 207 4.69 4.48 -8.65
N SER A 208 5.79 5.19 -8.42
CA SER A 208 6.63 5.76 -9.48
C SER A 208 7.43 4.64 -10.12
#